data_6f4e28cc1126d580a46ffb6e942a00c9
#
_entry.id   6f4e28cc1126d580a46ffb6e942a00c9
#
_cell.length_a   1.000
_cell.length_b   1.000
_cell.length_c   1.000
_cell.angle_alpha   90.00
_cell.angle_beta   90.00
_cell.angle_gamma   90.00
#
_symmetry.space_group_name_H-M   'P 1'
#
loop_
_entity.id
_entity.type
_entity.pdbx_description
1 polymer ?
#
loop_
_entity_poly.entity_id
_entity_poly.type
_entity_poly.pdbx_seq_one_letter_code
_entity_poly.pdbx_strand_id
1 'polypeptide(L)'
;MTDGLGRTRYHQWDAQNQVTAYQDEAGQVTTFRWSDEERLLLGMTDPQGGKWRYVYDRQGHITETHDPLGRVAQTQWHPVWHQPETEVDAAGNTWRCVYDERGNLLAVTDPLQQNTRYQYDRHGQVVQITDARGGNKYLQWNEDGQLMRHTDCSGSQTAWFYDERTRLIRMTDAESHSTRYGYDDSGHLTEVILADGRTVNYQSDAAGRLVKYTSPMGRITRWQRDGQGRVRSRTDAMGRRTAFGYDAYGRLVTLTNENGERYRFRHDVLDRLAEQINPDGCRQAYRYNALNAVTEVVFTGDRG
;
A
#
# COMPACT_ATOMS: atom_id res chain seq x y z
N MET A 1 -19.31 -20.68 -0.43
CA MET A 1 -18.39 -20.82 0.74
C MET A 1 -18.99 -20.04 1.89
N THR A 2 -19.17 -20.68 3.05
CA THR A 2 -19.77 -20.04 4.24
C THR A 2 -18.71 -19.94 5.32
N ASP A 3 -18.58 -18.77 5.94
CA ASP A 3 -17.64 -18.54 7.05
C ASP A 3 -18.28 -18.92 8.40
N GLY A 4 -17.50 -18.81 9.48
CA GLY A 4 -17.95 -19.17 10.84
C GLY A 4 -19.03 -18.25 11.44
N LEU A 5 -19.42 -17.14 10.77
CA LEU A 5 -20.56 -16.28 11.10
C LEU A 5 -21.82 -16.64 10.30
N GLY A 6 -21.76 -17.67 9.43
CA GLY A 6 -22.85 -18.02 8.55
C GLY A 6 -22.98 -17.13 7.31
N ARG A 7 -22.00 -16.25 7.05
CA ARG A 7 -22.00 -15.40 5.86
C ARG A 7 -21.58 -16.24 4.66
N THR A 8 -22.28 -16.12 3.56
CA THR A 8 -22.07 -16.99 2.40
C THR A 8 -21.73 -16.19 1.16
N ARG A 9 -20.65 -16.60 0.47
CA ARG A 9 -20.24 -16.15 -0.87
C ARG A 9 -20.57 -17.22 -1.88
N TYR A 10 -21.06 -16.81 -3.03
CA TYR A 10 -21.35 -17.70 -4.14
C TYR A 10 -20.46 -17.39 -5.33
N HIS A 11 -19.96 -18.44 -5.97
CA HIS A 11 -19.24 -18.35 -7.23
C HIS A 11 -19.92 -19.25 -8.22
N GLN A 12 -20.13 -18.74 -9.43
CA GLN A 12 -20.51 -19.54 -10.58
C GLN A 12 -19.28 -19.72 -11.48
N TRP A 13 -19.14 -20.90 -12.03
CA TRP A 13 -17.99 -21.28 -12.83
C TRP A 13 -18.48 -21.83 -14.16
N ASP A 14 -17.73 -21.60 -15.23
CA ASP A 14 -17.94 -22.26 -16.51
C ASP A 14 -17.31 -23.67 -16.55
N ALA A 15 -17.42 -24.33 -17.71
CA ALA A 15 -16.83 -25.64 -17.92
C ALA A 15 -15.30 -25.65 -17.93
N GLN A 16 -14.66 -24.47 -18.08
CA GLN A 16 -13.21 -24.25 -18.08
C GLN A 16 -12.67 -23.84 -16.71
N ASN A 17 -13.50 -23.89 -15.64
CA ASN A 17 -13.18 -23.43 -14.29
C ASN A 17 -12.84 -21.93 -14.20
N GLN A 18 -13.49 -21.09 -14.98
CA GLN A 18 -13.40 -19.63 -14.87
C GLN A 18 -14.63 -19.11 -14.12
N VAL A 19 -14.43 -18.12 -13.24
CA VAL A 19 -15.52 -17.50 -12.48
C VAL A 19 -16.35 -16.65 -13.42
N THR A 20 -17.63 -17.01 -13.64
CA THR A 20 -18.57 -16.26 -14.47
C THR A 20 -19.42 -15.29 -13.67
N ALA A 21 -19.64 -15.58 -12.38
CA ALA A 21 -20.29 -14.66 -11.45
C ALA A 21 -19.75 -14.86 -10.03
N TYR A 22 -19.71 -13.78 -9.31
CA TYR A 22 -19.39 -13.73 -7.88
C TYR A 22 -20.48 -12.96 -7.16
N GLN A 23 -21.06 -13.55 -6.12
CA GLN A 23 -22.00 -12.90 -5.21
C GLN A 23 -21.35 -12.77 -3.83
N ASP A 24 -21.29 -11.56 -3.32
CA ASP A 24 -20.76 -11.28 -1.99
C ASP A 24 -21.77 -11.58 -0.86
N GLU A 25 -21.37 -11.39 0.39
CA GLU A 25 -22.17 -11.66 1.58
C GLU A 25 -23.38 -10.72 1.73
N ALA A 26 -23.39 -9.59 1.02
CA ALA A 26 -24.53 -8.67 0.93
C ALA A 26 -25.49 -9.01 -0.23
N GLY A 27 -25.20 -10.07 -0.98
CA GLY A 27 -25.99 -10.48 -2.13
C GLY A 27 -25.69 -9.69 -3.41
N GLN A 28 -24.65 -8.89 -3.44
CA GLN A 28 -24.25 -8.08 -4.58
C GLN A 28 -23.50 -8.94 -5.60
N VAL A 29 -23.86 -8.83 -6.87
CA VAL A 29 -23.35 -9.71 -7.93
C VAL A 29 -22.45 -8.96 -8.89
N THR A 30 -21.25 -9.49 -9.10
CA THR A 30 -20.34 -9.12 -10.19
C THR A 30 -20.31 -10.26 -11.19
N THR A 31 -20.42 -9.97 -12.48
CA THR A 31 -20.32 -10.97 -13.55
C THR A 31 -19.09 -10.75 -14.40
N PHE A 32 -18.54 -11.84 -14.95
CA PHE A 32 -17.32 -11.86 -15.73
C PHE A 32 -17.58 -12.54 -17.08
N ARG A 33 -16.97 -12.01 -18.13
CA ARG A 33 -17.03 -12.57 -19.48
C ARG A 33 -15.63 -12.90 -19.94
N TRP A 34 -15.40 -14.13 -20.31
CA TRP A 34 -14.11 -14.68 -20.71
C TRP A 34 -14.07 -14.97 -22.22
N SER A 35 -12.88 -15.08 -22.79
CA SER A 35 -12.68 -15.62 -24.12
C SER A 35 -12.82 -17.15 -24.09
N ASP A 36 -13.30 -17.73 -25.20
CA ASP A 36 -13.57 -19.17 -25.28
C ASP A 36 -12.30 -20.03 -25.27
N GLU A 37 -11.22 -19.55 -25.88
CA GLU A 37 -9.99 -20.32 -26.12
C GLU A 37 -8.83 -19.89 -25.20
N GLU A 38 -8.60 -18.59 -25.02
CA GLU A 38 -7.38 -18.05 -24.43
C GLU A 38 -7.50 -17.79 -22.91
N ARG A 39 -8.68 -17.97 -22.33
CA ARG A 39 -9.00 -17.71 -20.91
C ARG A 39 -8.72 -16.26 -20.48
N LEU A 40 -8.87 -15.31 -21.40
CA LEU A 40 -8.70 -13.89 -21.13
C LEU A 40 -10.02 -13.28 -20.67
N LEU A 41 -9.94 -12.39 -19.67
CA LEU A 41 -11.12 -11.67 -19.17
C LEU A 41 -11.51 -10.57 -20.17
N LEU A 42 -12.57 -10.79 -20.94
CA LEU A 42 -13.04 -9.82 -21.94
C LEU A 42 -13.85 -8.67 -21.36
N GLY A 43 -14.37 -8.83 -20.15
CA GLY A 43 -15.11 -7.78 -19.47
C GLY A 43 -15.76 -8.24 -18.19
N MET A 44 -16.22 -7.27 -17.43
CA MET A 44 -17.01 -7.53 -16.22
C MET A 44 -18.16 -6.53 -16.10
N THR A 45 -19.20 -6.93 -15.36
CA THR A 45 -20.27 -6.01 -14.94
C THR A 45 -20.26 -5.96 -13.42
N ASP A 46 -20.11 -4.77 -12.89
CA ASP A 46 -20.10 -4.53 -11.45
C ASP A 46 -21.54 -4.60 -10.86
N PRO A 47 -21.71 -4.61 -9.52
CA PRO A 47 -23.00 -4.70 -8.88
C PRO A 47 -23.96 -3.52 -9.16
N GLN A 48 -23.47 -2.41 -9.69
CA GLN A 48 -24.29 -1.25 -10.10
C GLN A 48 -24.66 -1.29 -11.60
N GLY A 49 -24.23 -2.33 -12.32
CA GLY A 49 -24.45 -2.47 -13.76
C GLY A 49 -23.41 -1.76 -14.62
N GLY A 50 -22.35 -1.22 -14.02
CA GLY A 50 -21.23 -0.64 -14.74
C GLY A 50 -20.46 -1.70 -15.51
N LYS A 51 -20.22 -1.46 -16.80
CA LYS A 51 -19.62 -2.45 -17.70
C LYS A 51 -18.20 -2.04 -18.06
N TRP A 52 -17.27 -2.97 -17.83
CA TRP A 52 -15.87 -2.89 -18.23
C TRP A 52 -15.61 -3.80 -19.42
N ARG A 53 -14.77 -3.40 -20.36
CA ARG A 53 -14.33 -4.22 -21.49
C ARG A 53 -12.82 -4.13 -21.64
N TYR A 54 -12.19 -5.27 -21.92
CA TYR A 54 -10.77 -5.42 -22.11
C TYR A 54 -10.48 -5.94 -23.52
N VAL A 55 -9.48 -5.38 -24.19
CA VAL A 55 -8.99 -5.84 -25.47
C VAL A 55 -7.53 -6.26 -25.31
N TYR A 56 -7.15 -7.33 -25.97
CA TYR A 56 -5.83 -7.94 -25.83
C TYR A 56 -5.13 -8.03 -27.18
N ASP A 57 -3.78 -8.03 -27.15
CA ASP A 57 -2.97 -8.44 -28.28
C ASP A 57 -2.90 -9.99 -28.36
N ARG A 58 -2.15 -10.48 -29.36
CA ARG A 58 -1.95 -11.93 -29.55
C ARG A 58 -1.11 -12.60 -28.45
N GLN A 59 -0.44 -11.84 -27.62
CA GLN A 59 0.41 -12.31 -26.50
C GLN A 59 -0.34 -12.28 -25.16
N GLY A 60 -1.57 -11.79 -25.15
CA GLY A 60 -2.42 -11.72 -23.96
C GLY A 60 -2.22 -10.45 -23.12
N HIS A 61 -1.56 -9.41 -23.64
CA HIS A 61 -1.45 -8.13 -22.95
C HIS A 61 -2.68 -7.27 -23.22
N ILE A 62 -3.15 -6.54 -22.22
CA ILE A 62 -4.28 -5.61 -22.39
C ILE A 62 -3.82 -4.41 -23.22
N THR A 63 -4.42 -4.23 -24.40
CA THR A 63 -4.19 -3.08 -25.27
C THR A 63 -5.20 -1.97 -25.07
N GLU A 64 -6.43 -2.31 -24.63
CA GLU A 64 -7.46 -1.32 -24.30
C GLU A 64 -8.25 -1.72 -23.05
N THR A 65 -8.55 -0.73 -22.22
CA THR A 65 -9.51 -0.84 -21.14
C THR A 65 -10.62 0.19 -21.33
N HIS A 66 -11.85 -0.29 -21.45
CA HIS A 66 -13.04 0.55 -21.53
C HIS A 66 -13.74 0.57 -20.18
N ASP A 67 -13.97 1.72 -19.63
CA ASP A 67 -14.67 1.89 -18.35
C ASP A 67 -16.20 2.03 -18.54
N PRO A 68 -16.99 1.98 -17.45
CA PRO A 68 -18.45 2.12 -17.50
C PRO A 68 -18.96 3.44 -18.08
N LEU A 69 -18.13 4.47 -18.11
CA LEU A 69 -18.45 5.78 -18.69
C LEU A 69 -18.10 5.87 -20.19
N GLY A 70 -17.60 4.76 -20.77
CA GLY A 70 -17.20 4.70 -22.17
C GLY A 70 -15.83 5.33 -22.47
N ARG A 71 -15.07 5.70 -21.44
CA ARG A 71 -13.71 6.23 -21.62
C ARG A 71 -12.75 5.07 -21.87
N VAL A 72 -11.72 5.30 -22.69
CA VAL A 72 -10.79 4.27 -23.13
C VAL A 72 -9.37 4.65 -22.70
N ALA A 73 -8.71 3.74 -21.98
CA ALA A 73 -7.27 3.77 -21.78
C ALA A 73 -6.61 2.76 -22.74
N GLN A 74 -5.45 3.10 -23.30
CA GLN A 74 -4.76 2.28 -24.29
C GLN A 74 -3.31 2.06 -23.89
N THR A 75 -2.78 0.86 -24.16
CA THR A 75 -1.36 0.53 -23.98
C THR A 75 -0.83 -0.16 -25.22
N GLN A 76 0.24 0.38 -25.77
CA GLN A 76 1.05 -0.28 -26.79
C GLN A 76 2.26 -0.93 -26.09
N TRP A 77 2.45 -2.23 -26.32
CA TRP A 77 3.48 -3.02 -25.69
C TRP A 77 4.70 -3.19 -26.58
N HIS A 78 5.89 -3.13 -25.96
CA HIS A 78 7.14 -3.43 -26.65
C HIS A 78 7.16 -4.91 -27.07
N PRO A 79 7.43 -5.23 -28.34
CA PRO A 79 7.23 -6.59 -28.89
C PRO A 79 8.15 -7.66 -28.29
N VAL A 80 9.28 -7.25 -27.70
CA VAL A 80 10.29 -8.16 -27.12
C VAL A 80 10.24 -8.18 -25.61
N TRP A 81 10.14 -7.00 -24.97
CA TRP A 81 10.27 -6.88 -23.50
C TRP A 81 8.95 -6.98 -22.76
N HIS A 82 7.82 -6.96 -23.49
CA HIS A 82 6.48 -7.01 -22.88
C HIS A 82 6.26 -5.92 -21.83
N GLN A 83 6.86 -4.75 -22.03
CA GLN A 83 6.74 -3.56 -21.21
C GLN A 83 6.00 -2.47 -21.98
N PRO A 84 5.30 -1.53 -21.30
CA PRO A 84 4.56 -0.47 -21.98
C PRO A 84 5.51 0.44 -22.80
N GLU A 85 5.29 0.57 -24.10
CA GLU A 85 6.01 1.49 -24.99
C GLU A 85 5.27 2.82 -25.12
N THR A 86 3.92 2.75 -25.18
CA THR A 86 3.04 3.93 -25.16
C THR A 86 1.84 3.61 -24.28
N GLU A 87 1.51 4.52 -23.37
CA GLU A 87 0.31 4.46 -22.55
C GLU A 87 -0.51 5.73 -22.77
N VAL A 88 -1.82 5.57 -23.00
CA VAL A 88 -2.79 6.66 -23.12
C VAL A 88 -3.85 6.45 -22.04
N ASP A 89 -4.00 7.40 -21.12
CA ASP A 89 -5.05 7.31 -20.12
C ASP A 89 -6.44 7.64 -20.68
N ALA A 90 -7.45 7.45 -19.85
CA ALA A 90 -8.84 7.72 -20.20
C ALA A 90 -9.16 9.20 -20.48
N ALA A 91 -8.24 10.13 -20.19
CA ALA A 91 -8.33 11.55 -20.49
C ALA A 91 -7.55 11.94 -21.77
N GLY A 92 -6.86 10.97 -22.40
CA GLY A 92 -6.05 11.18 -23.61
C GLY A 92 -4.60 11.63 -23.33
N ASN A 93 -4.18 11.65 -22.07
CA ASN A 93 -2.80 11.93 -21.73
C ASN A 93 -1.91 10.77 -22.16
N THR A 94 -0.77 11.07 -22.77
CA THR A 94 0.10 10.05 -23.38
C THR A 94 1.49 10.07 -22.76
N TRP A 95 1.95 8.89 -22.32
CA TRP A 95 3.34 8.62 -21.93
C TRP A 95 4.01 7.75 -22.98
N ARG A 96 5.32 7.96 -23.21
CA ARG A 96 6.14 7.13 -24.10
C ARG A 96 7.39 6.68 -23.39
N CYS A 97 7.70 5.39 -23.49
CA CYS A 97 8.86 4.75 -22.90
C CYS A 97 9.80 4.26 -24.01
N VAL A 98 11.09 4.38 -23.77
CA VAL A 98 12.15 3.87 -24.67
C VAL A 98 13.03 2.92 -23.85
N TYR A 99 13.35 1.77 -24.41
CA TYR A 99 14.14 0.73 -23.75
C TYR A 99 15.44 0.44 -24.51
N ASP A 100 16.44 -0.07 -23.80
CA ASP A 100 17.67 -0.58 -24.43
C ASP A 100 17.50 -2.05 -24.87
N GLU A 101 18.56 -2.60 -25.46
CA GLU A 101 18.61 -4.00 -25.92
C GLU A 101 18.49 -5.05 -24.81
N ARG A 102 18.54 -4.65 -23.54
CA ARG A 102 18.39 -5.50 -22.33
C ARG A 102 17.02 -5.33 -21.66
N GLY A 103 16.17 -4.42 -22.19
CA GLY A 103 14.89 -4.09 -21.61
C GLY A 103 14.97 -3.05 -20.46
N ASN A 104 16.10 -2.38 -20.27
CA ASN A 104 16.18 -1.29 -19.31
C ASN A 104 15.52 -0.03 -19.89
N LEU A 105 14.76 0.68 -19.05
CA LEU A 105 14.07 1.91 -19.44
C LEU A 105 15.08 3.06 -19.64
N LEU A 106 15.30 3.50 -20.88
CA LEU A 106 16.22 4.61 -21.19
C LEU A 106 15.58 5.99 -21.04
N ALA A 107 14.30 6.10 -21.35
CA ALA A 107 13.60 7.39 -21.28
C ALA A 107 12.10 7.22 -21.09
N VAL A 108 11.50 8.19 -20.39
CA VAL A 108 10.05 8.40 -20.31
C VAL A 108 9.74 9.81 -20.78
N THR A 109 8.82 9.94 -21.72
CA THR A 109 8.24 11.23 -22.13
C THR A 109 6.83 11.31 -21.53
N ASP A 110 6.55 12.31 -20.72
CA ASP A 110 5.24 12.54 -20.11
C ASP A 110 4.25 13.26 -21.06
N PRO A 111 2.98 13.42 -20.69
CA PRO A 111 1.98 14.12 -21.52
C PRO A 111 2.31 15.59 -21.81
N LEU A 112 3.14 16.22 -21.01
CA LEU A 112 3.61 17.59 -21.22
C LEU A 112 4.87 17.65 -22.10
N GLN A 113 5.25 16.53 -22.73
CA GLN A 113 6.45 16.37 -23.54
C GLN A 113 7.76 16.56 -22.74
N GLN A 114 7.71 16.39 -21.42
CA GLN A 114 8.87 16.42 -20.57
C GLN A 114 9.55 15.04 -20.61
N ASN A 115 10.88 15.05 -20.71
CA ASN A 115 11.65 13.82 -20.90
C ASN A 115 12.55 13.57 -19.69
N THR A 116 12.40 12.41 -19.06
CA THR A 116 13.29 11.89 -18.03
C THR A 116 14.11 10.75 -18.63
N ARG A 117 15.44 10.75 -18.42
CA ARG A 117 16.36 9.76 -18.99
C ARG A 117 17.11 9.03 -17.87
N TYR A 118 17.44 7.76 -18.15
CA TYR A 118 18.11 6.86 -17.21
C TYR A 118 19.37 6.28 -17.87
N GLN A 119 20.43 6.11 -17.07
CA GLN A 119 21.61 5.35 -17.45
C GLN A 119 21.85 4.25 -16.43
N TYR A 120 22.41 3.17 -16.90
CA TYR A 120 22.59 1.94 -16.11
C TYR A 120 24.05 1.51 -16.10
N ASP A 121 24.44 0.81 -15.03
CA ASP A 121 25.70 0.08 -15.00
C ASP A 121 25.57 -1.28 -15.71
N ARG A 122 26.67 -2.05 -15.68
CA ARG A 122 26.70 -3.40 -16.28
C ARG A 122 25.74 -4.42 -15.61
N HIS A 123 25.29 -4.12 -14.38
CA HIS A 123 24.38 -4.96 -13.59
C HIS A 123 22.92 -4.58 -13.78
N GLY A 124 22.61 -3.56 -14.57
CA GLY A 124 21.25 -3.05 -14.80
C GLY A 124 20.75 -2.14 -13.67
N GLN A 125 21.65 -1.60 -12.86
CA GLN A 125 21.31 -0.65 -11.79
C GLN A 125 21.38 0.78 -12.33
N VAL A 126 20.40 1.63 -12.00
CA VAL A 126 20.38 3.03 -12.44
C VAL A 126 21.53 3.77 -11.78
N VAL A 127 22.43 4.36 -12.57
CA VAL A 127 23.56 5.17 -12.07
C VAL A 127 23.39 6.65 -12.34
N GLN A 128 22.54 7.03 -13.30
CA GLN A 128 22.20 8.44 -13.55
C GLN A 128 20.74 8.59 -13.96
N ILE A 129 20.11 9.65 -13.46
CA ILE A 129 18.79 10.10 -13.87
C ILE A 129 18.94 11.56 -14.31
N THR A 130 18.52 11.86 -15.54
CA THR A 130 18.43 13.25 -16.04
C THR A 130 16.96 13.62 -16.11
N ASP A 131 16.55 14.62 -15.31
CA ASP A 131 15.17 15.11 -15.32
C ASP A 131 14.85 15.98 -16.54
N ALA A 132 13.59 16.36 -16.70
CA ALA A 132 13.12 17.16 -17.83
C ALA A 132 13.73 18.55 -17.92
N ARG A 133 14.31 19.07 -16.83
CA ARG A 133 15.00 20.37 -16.79
C ARG A 133 16.49 20.24 -17.04
N GLY A 134 16.99 19.02 -17.29
CA GLY A 134 18.41 18.72 -17.49
C GLY A 134 19.19 18.53 -16.17
N GLY A 135 18.53 18.52 -15.03
CA GLY A 135 19.14 18.22 -13.74
C GLY A 135 19.57 16.75 -13.65
N ASN A 136 20.82 16.52 -13.23
CA ASN A 136 21.36 15.16 -13.13
C ASN A 136 21.37 14.72 -11.67
N LYS A 137 20.93 13.49 -11.42
CA LYS A 137 21.09 12.76 -10.17
C LYS A 137 21.97 11.56 -10.41
N TYR A 138 22.86 11.26 -9.47
CA TYR A 138 23.78 10.13 -9.58
C TYR A 138 23.58 9.16 -8.44
N LEU A 139 23.64 7.88 -8.73
CA LEU A 139 23.48 6.79 -7.76
C LEU A 139 24.72 5.88 -7.82
N GLN A 140 25.18 5.46 -6.65
CA GLN A 140 26.29 4.51 -6.51
C GLN A 140 25.80 3.32 -5.67
N TRP A 141 26.12 2.13 -6.13
CA TRP A 141 25.69 0.87 -5.55
C TRP A 141 26.90 0.06 -5.07
N ASN A 142 26.71 -0.78 -4.05
CA ASN A 142 27.70 -1.78 -3.68
C ASN A 142 27.50 -3.07 -4.49
N GLU A 143 28.36 -4.07 -4.24
CA GLU A 143 28.31 -5.37 -4.92
C GLU A 143 27.04 -6.18 -4.61
N ASP A 144 26.40 -5.90 -3.46
CA ASP A 144 25.12 -6.51 -3.04
C ASP A 144 23.88 -5.81 -3.62
N GLY A 145 24.06 -4.78 -4.45
CA GLY A 145 22.97 -4.04 -5.06
C GLY A 145 22.29 -3.03 -4.14
N GLN A 146 22.94 -2.62 -3.05
CA GLN A 146 22.43 -1.62 -2.12
C GLN A 146 22.94 -0.23 -2.48
N LEU A 147 22.06 0.78 -2.37
CA LEU A 147 22.42 2.16 -2.66
C LEU A 147 23.38 2.71 -1.58
N MET A 148 24.60 3.04 -1.98
CA MET A 148 25.61 3.62 -1.09
C MET A 148 25.60 5.14 -1.11
N ARG A 149 25.30 5.76 -2.24
CA ARG A 149 25.31 7.23 -2.39
C ARG A 149 24.31 7.70 -3.42
N HIS A 150 23.65 8.78 -3.12
CA HIS A 150 22.86 9.57 -4.03
C HIS A 150 23.41 11.00 -4.06
N THR A 151 23.63 11.54 -5.26
CA THR A 151 23.96 12.95 -5.47
C THR A 151 22.81 13.57 -6.25
N ASP A 152 22.20 14.62 -5.72
CA ASP A 152 21.11 15.32 -6.39
C ASP A 152 21.63 16.32 -7.44
N CYS A 153 20.70 16.99 -8.15
CA CYS A 153 21.04 17.96 -9.19
C CYS A 153 21.72 19.23 -8.68
N SER A 154 21.72 19.49 -7.37
CA SER A 154 22.46 20.58 -6.74
C SER A 154 23.89 20.19 -6.34
N GLY A 155 24.22 18.90 -6.44
CA GLY A 155 25.47 18.31 -5.97
C GLY A 155 25.43 17.85 -4.50
N SER A 156 24.28 17.99 -3.83
CA SER A 156 24.11 17.53 -2.46
C SER A 156 24.13 16.01 -2.39
N GLN A 157 24.84 15.47 -1.42
CA GLN A 157 25.08 14.02 -1.31
C GLN A 157 24.46 13.44 -0.05
N THR A 158 23.81 12.29 -0.21
CA THR A 158 23.38 11.42 0.90
C THR A 158 24.10 10.08 0.76
N ALA A 159 24.61 9.54 1.86
CA ALA A 159 25.35 8.28 1.87
C ALA A 159 24.74 7.29 2.88
N TRP A 160 24.72 6.01 2.52
CA TRP A 160 24.22 4.89 3.32
C TRP A 160 25.34 3.87 3.52
N PHE A 161 25.41 3.29 4.70
CA PHE A 161 26.40 2.32 5.10
C PHE A 161 25.69 1.10 5.70
N TYR A 162 26.16 -0.06 5.34
CA TYR A 162 25.55 -1.33 5.71
C TYR A 162 26.55 -2.22 6.45
N ASP A 163 26.04 -3.13 7.27
CA ASP A 163 26.84 -4.17 7.90
C ASP A 163 26.98 -5.43 7.01
N GLU A 164 27.71 -6.42 7.49
CA GLU A 164 27.92 -7.71 6.81
C GLU A 164 26.61 -8.52 6.60
N ARG A 165 25.54 -8.18 7.34
CA ARG A 165 24.20 -8.76 7.19
C ARG A 165 23.29 -7.89 6.30
N THR A 166 23.87 -6.95 5.55
CA THR A 166 23.17 -6.05 4.63
C THR A 166 22.16 -5.09 5.29
N ARG A 167 22.26 -4.86 6.62
CA ARG A 167 21.40 -3.94 7.36
C ARG A 167 22.00 -2.53 7.37
N LEU A 168 21.16 -1.51 7.22
CA LEU A 168 21.57 -0.10 7.26
C LEU A 168 22.06 0.27 8.66
N ILE A 169 23.34 0.58 8.83
CA ILE A 169 23.94 0.97 10.12
C ILE A 169 24.17 2.47 10.25
N ARG A 170 24.24 3.19 9.14
CA ARG A 170 24.41 4.65 9.15
C ARG A 170 23.88 5.28 7.87
N MET A 171 23.25 6.42 8.00
CA MET A 171 22.94 7.34 6.90
C MET A 171 23.60 8.69 7.22
N THR A 172 24.21 9.31 6.22
CA THR A 172 24.76 10.68 6.32
C THR A 172 24.08 11.54 5.27
N ASP A 173 23.45 12.64 5.69
CA ASP A 173 22.76 13.57 4.79
C ASP A 173 23.73 14.55 4.10
N ALA A 174 23.17 15.44 3.27
CA ALA A 174 23.90 16.41 2.51
C ALA A 174 24.64 17.47 3.37
N GLU A 175 24.20 17.66 4.60
CA GLU A 175 24.80 18.59 5.59
C GLU A 175 25.82 17.88 6.48
N SER A 176 26.18 16.63 6.15
CA SER A 176 27.10 15.77 6.91
C SER A 176 26.57 15.33 8.28
N HIS A 177 25.27 15.45 8.52
CA HIS A 177 24.62 14.93 9.70
C HIS A 177 24.46 13.41 9.57
N SER A 178 24.83 12.68 10.60
CA SER A 178 24.74 11.22 10.57
C SER A 178 23.71 10.68 11.54
N THR A 179 22.86 9.80 11.04
CA THR A 179 21.97 8.94 11.83
C THR A 179 22.52 7.53 11.83
N ARG A 180 22.57 6.88 13.01
CA ARG A 180 23.08 5.50 13.17
C ARG A 180 21.95 4.59 13.65
N TYR A 181 22.01 3.33 13.25
CA TYR A 181 21.01 2.31 13.54
C TYR A 181 21.65 1.11 14.21
N GLY A 182 21.06 0.66 15.32
CA GLY A 182 21.50 -0.52 16.06
C GLY A 182 20.41 -1.61 16.01
N TYR A 183 20.86 -2.87 15.98
CA TYR A 183 19.97 -4.04 15.83
C TYR A 183 20.32 -5.11 16.87
N ASP A 184 19.33 -5.92 17.23
CA ASP A 184 19.59 -7.16 17.99
C ASP A 184 20.11 -8.29 17.07
N ASP A 185 20.40 -9.45 17.69
CA ASP A 185 20.89 -10.63 16.97
C ASP A 185 19.87 -11.19 15.98
N SER A 186 18.58 -10.95 16.21
CA SER A 186 17.46 -11.35 15.35
C SER A 186 17.23 -10.37 14.19
N GLY A 187 17.93 -9.23 14.17
CA GLY A 187 17.82 -8.20 13.13
C GLY A 187 16.74 -7.14 13.38
N HIS A 188 16.11 -7.13 14.54
CA HIS A 188 15.15 -6.07 14.88
C HIS A 188 15.88 -4.79 15.27
N LEU A 189 15.38 -3.63 14.81
CA LEU A 189 15.91 -2.33 15.19
C LEU A 189 15.72 -2.09 16.69
N THR A 190 16.80 -1.83 17.42
CA THR A 190 16.80 -1.56 18.86
C THR A 190 17.11 -0.11 19.20
N GLU A 191 17.89 0.56 18.34
CA GLU A 191 18.38 1.91 18.60
C GLU A 191 18.49 2.74 17.33
N VAL A 192 18.18 4.03 17.44
CA VAL A 192 18.51 5.04 16.42
C VAL A 192 19.18 6.21 17.13
N ILE A 193 20.44 6.50 16.79
CA ILE A 193 21.17 7.66 17.27
C ILE A 193 21.04 8.76 16.22
N LEU A 194 20.37 9.84 16.58
CA LEU A 194 20.15 11.00 15.72
C LEU A 194 21.43 11.83 15.57
N ALA A 195 21.47 12.72 14.59
CA ALA A 195 22.62 13.58 14.30
C ALA A 195 23.05 14.47 15.48
N ASP A 196 22.12 14.84 16.34
CA ASP A 196 22.37 15.63 17.56
C ASP A 196 22.79 14.78 18.76
N GLY A 197 23.02 13.49 18.56
CA GLY A 197 23.44 12.54 19.60
C GLY A 197 22.31 11.99 20.46
N ARG A 198 21.07 12.47 20.30
CA ARG A 198 19.92 11.92 21.03
C ARG A 198 19.54 10.55 20.48
N THR A 199 19.07 9.70 21.37
CA THR A 199 18.80 8.31 21.05
C THR A 199 17.31 7.98 21.14
N VAL A 200 16.83 7.24 20.15
CA VAL A 200 15.53 6.58 20.14
C VAL A 200 15.75 5.09 20.40
N ASN A 201 14.98 4.48 21.32
CA ASN A 201 15.11 3.06 21.59
C ASN A 201 13.80 2.31 21.33
N TYR A 202 13.95 1.09 20.82
CA TYR A 202 12.87 0.19 20.49
C TYR A 202 13.07 -1.15 21.21
N GLN A 203 11.99 -1.76 21.65
CA GLN A 203 11.98 -3.14 22.11
C GLN A 203 10.86 -3.89 21.40
N SER A 204 11.20 -5.05 20.88
CA SER A 204 10.27 -5.96 20.21
C SER A 204 10.03 -7.21 21.06
N ASP A 205 8.90 -7.89 20.88
CA ASP A 205 8.68 -9.23 21.42
C ASP A 205 9.40 -10.30 20.57
N ALA A 206 9.30 -11.55 20.96
CA ALA A 206 9.93 -12.68 20.27
C ALA A 206 9.46 -12.86 18.80
N ALA A 207 8.34 -12.26 18.42
CA ALA A 207 7.82 -12.26 17.06
C ALA A 207 8.19 -10.99 16.27
N GLY A 208 9.11 -10.16 16.78
CA GLY A 208 9.57 -8.93 16.13
C GLY A 208 8.61 -7.73 16.22
N ARG A 209 7.55 -7.83 17.02
CA ARG A 209 6.53 -6.79 17.11
C ARG A 209 6.89 -5.79 18.20
N LEU A 210 6.84 -4.48 17.88
CA LEU A 210 7.16 -3.41 18.82
C LEU A 210 6.29 -3.48 20.10
N VAL A 211 6.94 -3.50 21.27
CA VAL A 211 6.28 -3.49 22.59
C VAL A 211 6.67 -2.30 23.45
N LYS A 212 7.81 -1.64 23.14
CA LYS A 212 8.21 -0.42 23.83
C LYS A 212 8.98 0.50 22.89
N TYR A 213 8.67 1.78 22.99
CA TYR A 213 9.36 2.88 22.32
C TYR A 213 9.80 3.90 23.35
N THR A 214 11.06 4.35 23.28
CA THR A 214 11.57 5.46 24.08
C THR A 214 12.01 6.57 23.14
N SER A 215 11.36 7.73 23.26
CA SER A 215 11.69 8.90 22.43
C SER A 215 13.04 9.51 22.79
N PRO A 216 13.60 10.43 21.96
CA PRO A 216 14.83 11.16 22.28
C PRO A 216 14.78 11.99 23.58
N MET A 217 13.59 12.28 24.06
CA MET A 217 13.34 13.00 25.32
C MET A 217 13.11 12.05 26.50
N GLY A 218 13.40 10.76 26.36
CA GLY A 218 13.16 9.75 27.41
C GLY A 218 11.70 9.36 27.64
N ARG A 219 10.77 9.85 26.82
CA ARG A 219 9.33 9.53 26.94
C ARG A 219 9.07 8.11 26.47
N ILE A 220 8.38 7.31 27.29
CA ILE A 220 8.16 5.89 27.02
C ILE A 220 6.73 5.64 26.62
N THR A 221 6.52 4.95 25.51
CA THR A 221 5.24 4.36 25.11
C THR A 221 5.36 2.84 25.12
N ARG A 222 4.35 2.15 25.65
CA ARG A 222 4.30 0.67 25.71
C ARG A 222 3.05 0.15 25.06
N TRP A 223 3.17 -1.03 24.44
CA TRP A 223 2.06 -1.78 23.85
C TRP A 223 1.98 -3.16 24.48
N GLN A 224 0.78 -3.56 24.84
CA GLN A 224 0.46 -4.94 25.18
C GLN A 224 -0.32 -5.57 24.04
N ARG A 225 -0.02 -6.81 23.73
CA ARG A 225 -0.65 -7.55 22.64
C ARG A 225 -1.38 -8.78 23.18
N ASP A 226 -2.38 -9.23 22.43
CA ASP A 226 -3.04 -10.53 22.68
C ASP A 226 -2.25 -11.68 22.04
N GLY A 227 -2.70 -12.92 22.25
CA GLY A 227 -2.06 -14.13 21.71
C GLY A 227 -2.03 -14.20 20.18
N GLN A 228 -2.85 -13.39 19.50
CA GLN A 228 -2.87 -13.26 18.03
C GLN A 228 -2.00 -12.09 17.54
N GLY A 229 -1.35 -11.36 18.45
CA GLY A 229 -0.44 -10.27 18.13
C GLY A 229 -1.09 -8.89 17.97
N ARG A 230 -2.40 -8.77 18.13
CA ARG A 230 -3.12 -7.49 18.02
C ARG A 230 -2.86 -6.63 19.26
N VAL A 231 -2.82 -5.31 19.08
CA VAL A 231 -2.61 -4.38 20.21
C VAL A 231 -3.83 -4.37 21.12
N ARG A 232 -3.69 -4.91 22.33
CA ARG A 232 -4.73 -4.91 23.38
C ARG A 232 -4.75 -3.60 24.17
N SER A 233 -3.59 -3.00 24.40
CA SER A 233 -3.51 -1.67 25.01
C SER A 233 -2.22 -0.95 24.62
N ARG A 234 -2.30 0.38 24.67
CA ARG A 234 -1.19 1.30 24.56
C ARG A 234 -1.14 2.17 25.82
N THR A 235 0.03 2.31 26.41
CA THR A 235 0.26 3.26 27.52
C THR A 235 1.25 4.31 27.04
N ASP A 236 0.87 5.57 27.11
CA ASP A 236 1.71 6.70 26.69
C ASP A 236 2.72 7.11 27.78
N ALA A 237 3.54 8.11 27.48
CA ALA A 237 4.57 8.60 28.36
C ALA A 237 4.05 9.28 29.65
N MET A 238 2.78 9.64 29.69
CA MET A 238 2.12 10.21 30.86
C MET A 238 1.39 9.12 31.70
N GLY A 239 1.56 7.85 31.32
CA GLY A 239 0.89 6.73 31.98
C GLY A 239 -0.58 6.54 31.58
N ARG A 240 -1.08 7.34 30.63
CA ARG A 240 -2.47 7.25 30.17
C ARG A 240 -2.62 6.03 29.24
N ARG A 241 -3.69 5.29 29.45
CA ARG A 241 -3.91 4.01 28.78
C ARG A 241 -5.10 4.07 27.82
N THR A 242 -4.84 3.69 26.56
CA THR A 242 -5.89 3.38 25.57
C THR A 242 -6.01 1.85 25.48
N ALA A 243 -7.22 1.30 25.49
CA ALA A 243 -7.45 -0.15 25.36
C ALA A 243 -8.31 -0.47 24.14
N PHE A 244 -8.03 -1.61 23.51
CA PHE A 244 -8.66 -2.08 22.28
C PHE A 244 -9.24 -3.48 22.50
N GLY A 245 -10.47 -3.70 22.06
CA GLY A 245 -11.11 -5.01 22.07
C GLY A 245 -11.51 -5.41 20.66
N TYR A 246 -11.32 -6.68 20.35
CA TYR A 246 -11.55 -7.24 19.01
C TYR A 246 -12.53 -8.40 19.09
N ASP A 247 -13.26 -8.62 18.03
CA ASP A 247 -14.06 -9.84 17.84
C ASP A 247 -13.18 -11.02 17.36
N ALA A 248 -13.83 -12.16 17.15
CA ALA A 248 -13.16 -13.39 16.67
C ALA A 248 -12.50 -13.24 15.29
N TYR A 249 -12.91 -12.26 14.48
CA TYR A 249 -12.38 -11.97 13.15
C TYR A 249 -11.27 -10.93 13.15
N GLY A 250 -10.95 -10.37 14.33
CA GLY A 250 -9.91 -9.36 14.46
C GLY A 250 -10.39 -7.92 14.19
N ARG A 251 -11.70 -7.71 14.04
CA ARG A 251 -12.27 -6.37 13.87
C ARG A 251 -12.35 -5.65 15.21
N LEU A 252 -12.01 -4.35 15.24
CA LEU A 252 -12.11 -3.54 16.43
C LEU A 252 -13.59 -3.37 16.82
N VAL A 253 -13.98 -3.84 18.01
CA VAL A 253 -15.36 -3.69 18.51
C VAL A 253 -15.46 -2.77 19.71
N THR A 254 -14.36 -2.51 20.42
CA THR A 254 -14.32 -1.53 21.51
C THR A 254 -12.99 -0.79 21.54
N LEU A 255 -13.04 0.50 21.85
CA LEU A 255 -11.91 1.35 22.19
C LEU A 255 -12.24 2.05 23.51
N THR A 256 -11.34 1.97 24.48
CA THR A 256 -11.41 2.79 25.69
C THR A 256 -10.27 3.79 25.62
N ASN A 257 -10.58 5.08 25.61
CA ASN A 257 -9.60 6.15 25.52
C ASN A 257 -8.89 6.39 26.87
N GLU A 258 -8.00 7.36 26.91
CA GLU A 258 -7.19 7.73 28.06
C GLU A 258 -8.01 8.25 29.25
N ASN A 259 -9.23 8.74 29.03
CA ASN A 259 -10.16 9.22 30.05
C ASN A 259 -11.06 8.08 30.60
N GLY A 260 -10.91 6.85 30.07
CA GLY A 260 -11.78 5.72 30.44
C GLY A 260 -13.10 5.68 29.67
N GLU A 261 -13.29 6.59 28.71
CA GLU A 261 -14.50 6.66 27.90
C GLU A 261 -14.47 5.56 26.84
N ARG A 262 -15.61 4.88 26.66
CA ARG A 262 -15.70 3.69 25.83
C ARG A 262 -16.51 3.93 24.57
N TYR A 263 -15.86 3.73 23.41
CA TYR A 263 -16.46 3.66 22.08
C TYR A 263 -16.76 2.20 21.73
N ARG A 264 -17.87 1.96 21.00
CA ARG A 264 -18.22 0.64 20.48
C ARG A 264 -18.41 0.72 18.98
N PHE A 265 -17.98 -0.33 18.27
CA PHE A 265 -18.04 -0.42 16.82
C PHE A 265 -18.78 -1.68 16.43
N ARG A 266 -19.66 -1.57 15.44
CA ARG A 266 -20.33 -2.71 14.80
C ARG A 266 -19.99 -2.72 13.34
N HIS A 267 -19.81 -3.89 12.78
CA HIS A 267 -19.50 -4.09 11.37
C HIS A 267 -20.64 -4.82 10.70
N ASP A 268 -20.83 -4.54 9.42
CA ASP A 268 -21.78 -5.26 8.57
C ASP A 268 -21.18 -6.60 8.09
N VAL A 269 -21.95 -7.27 7.23
CA VAL A 269 -21.57 -8.58 6.67
C VAL A 269 -20.36 -8.53 5.73
N LEU A 270 -19.99 -7.35 5.25
CA LEU A 270 -18.79 -7.11 4.43
C LEU A 270 -17.60 -6.55 5.24
N ASP A 271 -17.64 -6.65 6.59
CA ASP A 271 -16.63 -6.16 7.51
C ASP A 271 -16.44 -4.63 7.51
N ARG A 272 -17.40 -3.87 6.93
CA ARG A 272 -17.39 -2.41 6.93
C ARG A 272 -17.98 -1.88 8.23
N LEU A 273 -17.53 -0.71 8.69
CA LEU A 273 -18.08 -0.06 9.88
C LEU A 273 -19.56 0.31 9.64
N ALA A 274 -20.48 -0.39 10.29
CA ALA A 274 -21.91 -0.13 10.17
C ALA A 274 -22.42 0.88 11.22
N GLU A 275 -21.85 0.86 12.43
CA GLU A 275 -22.26 1.75 13.53
C GLU A 275 -21.08 2.04 14.46
N GLN A 276 -20.95 3.29 14.87
CA GLN A 276 -20.12 3.72 15.99
C GLN A 276 -21.04 4.26 17.09
N ILE A 277 -20.79 3.86 18.33
CA ILE A 277 -21.48 4.35 19.53
C ILE A 277 -20.43 5.05 20.38
N ASN A 278 -20.64 6.35 20.59
CA ASN A 278 -19.78 7.20 21.40
C ASN A 278 -20.04 6.98 22.93
N PRO A 279 -19.16 7.46 23.82
CA PRO A 279 -19.32 7.32 25.26
C PRO A 279 -20.60 7.96 25.82
N ASP A 280 -21.07 9.04 25.20
CA ASP A 280 -22.30 9.77 25.52
C ASP A 280 -23.59 9.09 25.01
N GLY A 281 -23.47 7.91 24.37
CA GLY A 281 -24.60 7.18 23.79
C GLY A 281 -24.95 7.63 22.37
N CYS A 282 -24.38 8.73 21.86
CA CYS A 282 -24.60 9.16 20.47
C CYS A 282 -24.12 8.09 19.50
N ARG A 283 -24.91 7.85 18.46
CA ARG A 283 -24.64 6.85 17.43
C ARG A 283 -24.43 7.49 16.08
N GLN A 284 -23.50 6.91 15.32
CA GLN A 284 -23.26 7.23 13.92
C GLN A 284 -23.45 5.94 13.13
N ALA A 285 -24.47 5.85 12.29
CA ALA A 285 -24.71 4.72 11.41
C ALA A 285 -24.26 5.04 9.98
N TYR A 286 -23.59 4.11 9.35
CA TYR A 286 -23.03 4.25 8.01
C TYR A 286 -23.78 3.35 7.04
N ARG A 287 -24.16 3.89 5.88
CA ARG A 287 -24.74 3.13 4.77
C ARG A 287 -23.82 3.18 3.57
N TYR A 288 -23.82 2.11 2.81
CA TYR A 288 -22.91 1.93 1.68
C TYR A 288 -23.67 1.52 0.43
N ASN A 289 -23.17 1.94 -0.73
CA ASN A 289 -23.64 1.42 -2.00
C ASN A 289 -22.94 0.08 -2.36
N ALA A 290 -23.32 -0.47 -3.50
CA ALA A 290 -22.79 -1.72 -4.03
C ALA A 290 -21.28 -1.68 -4.37
N LEU A 291 -20.68 -0.50 -4.52
CA LEU A 291 -19.25 -0.29 -4.74
C LEU A 291 -18.48 0.03 -3.44
N ASN A 292 -19.09 -0.23 -2.27
CA ASN A 292 -18.53 0.03 -0.95
C ASN A 292 -18.26 1.52 -0.61
N ALA A 293 -18.83 2.46 -1.38
CA ALA A 293 -18.76 3.86 -1.06
C ALA A 293 -19.84 4.23 -0.03
N VAL A 294 -19.48 5.06 0.98
CA VAL A 294 -20.44 5.58 1.96
C VAL A 294 -21.43 6.48 1.24
N THR A 295 -22.73 6.20 1.37
CA THR A 295 -23.82 6.97 0.78
C THR A 295 -24.54 7.83 1.79
N GLU A 296 -24.54 7.44 3.06
CA GLU A 296 -25.23 8.14 4.12
C GLU A 296 -24.54 7.94 5.46
N VAL A 297 -24.51 8.99 6.27
CA VAL A 297 -24.12 8.93 7.69
C VAL A 297 -25.27 9.50 8.51
N VAL A 298 -25.89 8.66 9.33
CA VAL A 298 -27.02 9.05 10.19
C VAL A 298 -26.54 9.23 11.62
N PHE A 299 -26.79 10.41 12.18
CA PHE A 299 -26.49 10.70 13.58
C PHE A 299 -27.77 10.60 14.42
N THR A 300 -27.74 9.77 15.46
CA THR A 300 -28.80 9.68 16.43
C THR A 300 -28.21 9.97 17.81
N GLY A 301 -28.62 11.09 18.43
CA GLY A 301 -28.30 11.44 19.82
C GLY A 301 -29.46 11.07 20.72
N ASP A 302 -29.18 10.60 21.93
CA ASP A 302 -30.16 10.68 23.01
C ASP A 302 -30.33 12.17 23.32
N ARG A 303 -31.47 12.75 22.91
CA ARG A 303 -31.93 14.02 23.49
C ARG A 303 -32.51 13.64 24.87
N GLY A 304 -31.64 13.71 25.90
CA GLY A 304 -32.12 13.73 27.26
C GLY A 304 -33.00 14.95 27.56
#